data_a93fe416e3a9d04b8b466a56392dc1b9
#
_entry.id   a93fe416e3a9d04b8b466a56392dc1b9
#
_cell.length_a   1.000
_cell.length_b   1.000
_cell.length_c   1.000
_cell.angle_alpha   90.00
_cell.angle_beta   90.00
_cell.angle_gamma   90.00
#
_symmetry.space_group_name_H-M   'P 1'
#
loop_
_entity.id
_entity.type
_entity.pdbx_description
1 polymer ?
#
loop_
_entity_poly.entity_id
_entity_poly.type
_entity_poly.pdbx_seq_one_letter_code
_entity_poly.pdbx_strand_id
1 'polypeptide(L)'
;MDAEINKILQGMAEDIMTVMQYILDENGQENSNLKKELYTKVEEEGDNVILKLFANHYIYWVDQGRKPTNMPPLSQWSNPVGDIASWCRRKGIPSDNSTVWAIIKKIHKYGYEGKFFLEDFWRDAENKTYDNLDKLFEAIIGDLIEWFNK
;
A
#
# COMPACT_ATOMS: atom_id res chain seq x y z
N MET A 1 7.70 -19.62 16.78
CA MET A 1 7.05 -18.47 17.45
C MET A 1 5.78 -18.94 18.12
N ASP A 2 5.51 -18.43 19.30
CA ASP A 2 4.29 -18.74 20.03
C ASP A 2 3.02 -18.32 19.26
N ALA A 3 1.94 -19.12 19.38
CA ALA A 3 0.70 -18.88 18.63
C ALA A 3 0.04 -17.54 19.02
N GLU A 4 0.12 -17.15 20.29
CA GLU A 4 -0.43 -15.88 20.77
C GLU A 4 0.35 -14.70 20.23
N ILE A 5 1.67 -14.76 20.27
CA ILE A 5 2.56 -13.72 19.72
C ILE A 5 2.30 -13.60 18.21
N ASN A 6 2.22 -14.71 17.51
CA ASN A 6 1.93 -14.69 16.07
C ASN A 6 0.57 -14.04 15.75
N LYS A 7 -0.45 -14.33 16.55
CA LYS A 7 -1.77 -13.72 16.41
C LYS A 7 -1.72 -12.20 16.59
N ILE A 8 -0.97 -11.72 17.58
CA ILE A 8 -0.79 -10.29 17.83
C ILE A 8 -0.06 -9.64 16.65
N LEU A 9 0.99 -10.25 16.15
CA LEU A 9 1.75 -9.74 14.98
C LEU A 9 0.91 -9.70 13.72
N GLN A 10 0.09 -10.71 13.48
CA GLN A 10 -0.87 -10.70 12.37
C GLN A 10 -1.89 -9.57 12.52
N GLY A 11 -2.41 -9.34 13.72
CA GLY A 11 -3.30 -8.22 14.01
C GLY A 11 -2.64 -6.86 13.79
N MET A 12 -1.37 -6.72 14.15
CA MET A 12 -0.59 -5.49 13.87
C MET A 12 -0.42 -5.27 12.37
N ALA A 13 -0.15 -6.31 11.60
CA ALA A 13 -0.04 -6.23 10.15
C ALA A 13 -1.37 -5.82 9.50
N GLU A 14 -2.48 -6.36 9.97
CA GLU A 14 -3.82 -5.99 9.52
C GLU A 14 -4.17 -4.54 9.85
N ASP A 15 -3.76 -4.04 11.02
CA ASP A 15 -3.93 -2.64 11.41
C ASP A 15 -3.18 -1.70 10.47
N ILE A 16 -1.95 -2.05 10.10
CA ILE A 16 -1.14 -1.28 9.13
C ILE A 16 -1.83 -1.28 7.76
N MET A 17 -2.36 -2.42 7.32
CA MET A 17 -3.12 -2.50 6.07
C MET A 17 -4.38 -1.63 6.12
N THR A 18 -5.09 -1.61 7.23
CA THR A 18 -6.26 -0.77 7.43
C THR A 18 -5.92 0.72 7.33
N VAL A 19 -4.79 1.15 7.87
CA VAL A 19 -4.28 2.52 7.72
C VAL A 19 -4.09 2.86 6.24
N MET A 20 -3.47 1.98 5.47
CA MET A 20 -3.27 2.20 4.02
C MET A 20 -4.59 2.23 3.27
N GLN A 21 -5.52 1.33 3.57
CA GLN A 21 -6.85 1.31 2.95
C GLN A 21 -7.60 2.62 3.20
N TYR A 22 -7.57 3.11 4.43
CA TYR A 22 -8.20 4.38 4.79
C TYR A 22 -7.59 5.56 4.02
N ILE A 23 -6.26 5.63 3.96
CA ILE A 23 -5.55 6.68 3.23
C ILE A 23 -5.86 6.63 1.73
N LEU A 24 -5.92 5.44 1.14
CA LEU A 24 -6.32 5.28 -0.27
C LEU A 24 -7.76 5.74 -0.51
N ASP A 25 -8.69 5.41 0.39
CA ASP A 25 -10.08 5.87 0.32
C ASP A 25 -10.17 7.41 0.37
N GLU A 26 -9.43 8.03 1.29
CA GLU A 26 -9.36 9.49 1.44
C GLU A 26 -8.79 10.20 0.19
N ASN A 27 -7.97 9.49 -0.58
CA ASN A 27 -7.32 10.02 -1.79
C ASN A 27 -8.00 9.58 -3.10
N GLY A 28 -9.25 9.15 -3.04
CA GLY A 28 -10.05 8.81 -4.21
C GLY A 28 -9.69 7.48 -4.85
N GLN A 29 -9.02 6.58 -4.11
CA GLN A 29 -8.57 5.28 -4.58
C GLN A 29 -9.42 4.11 -4.05
N GLU A 30 -10.63 4.39 -3.53
CA GLU A 30 -11.49 3.39 -2.89
C GLU A 30 -11.87 2.21 -3.81
N ASN A 31 -11.96 2.43 -5.11
CA ASN A 31 -12.29 1.41 -6.11
C ASN A 31 -11.08 1.02 -6.97
N SER A 32 -9.88 1.44 -6.58
CA SER A 32 -8.68 1.19 -7.38
C SER A 32 -8.12 -0.21 -7.16
N ASN A 33 -7.34 -0.68 -8.14
CA ASN A 33 -6.57 -1.91 -7.99
C ASN A 33 -5.50 -1.78 -6.92
N LEU A 34 -5.03 -0.57 -6.61
CA LEU A 34 -4.10 -0.34 -5.51
C LEU A 34 -4.65 -0.88 -4.20
N LYS A 35 -5.89 -0.56 -3.87
CA LYS A 35 -6.53 -1.04 -2.64
C LYS A 35 -6.78 -2.55 -2.68
N LYS A 36 -7.23 -3.07 -3.82
CA LYS A 36 -7.56 -4.49 -3.99
C LYS A 36 -6.36 -5.41 -3.94
N GLU A 37 -5.19 -4.93 -4.34
CA GLU A 37 -3.95 -5.70 -4.41
C GLU A 37 -3.09 -5.59 -3.15
N LEU A 38 -3.53 -4.84 -2.14
CA LEU A 38 -2.86 -4.77 -0.85
C LEU A 38 -2.92 -6.13 -0.14
N TYR A 39 -1.79 -6.57 0.39
CA TYR A 39 -1.76 -7.72 1.30
C TYR A 39 -0.61 -7.58 2.28
N THR A 40 -0.72 -8.29 3.38
CA THR A 40 0.28 -8.28 4.45
C THR A 40 0.89 -9.65 4.61
N LYS A 41 2.12 -9.67 5.15
CA LYS A 41 2.82 -10.89 5.50
C LYS A 41 3.64 -10.65 6.76
N VAL A 42 3.64 -11.63 7.65
CA VAL A 42 4.54 -11.68 8.81
C VAL A 42 5.59 -12.74 8.52
N GLU A 43 6.87 -12.36 8.54
CA GLU A 43 7.99 -13.26 8.26
C GLU A 43 8.98 -13.27 9.42
N GLU A 44 9.56 -14.42 9.68
CA GLU A 44 10.72 -14.58 10.58
C GLU A 44 11.99 -14.68 9.75
N GLU A 45 12.95 -13.80 10.05
CA GLU A 45 14.28 -13.81 9.44
C GLU A 45 15.35 -13.80 10.53
N GLY A 46 15.87 -14.99 10.87
CA GLY A 46 16.78 -15.15 12.00
C GLY A 46 16.10 -14.77 13.31
N ASP A 47 16.69 -13.80 14.02
CA ASP A 47 16.15 -13.29 15.29
C ASP A 47 15.16 -12.11 15.10
N ASN A 48 14.82 -11.78 13.86
CA ASN A 48 13.93 -10.67 13.55
C ASN A 48 12.58 -11.15 13.07
N VAL A 49 11.53 -10.39 13.43
CA VAL A 49 10.21 -10.53 12.86
C VAL A 49 9.92 -9.30 12.02
N ILE A 50 9.49 -9.53 10.79
CA ILE A 50 9.25 -8.46 9.81
C ILE A 50 7.77 -8.46 9.43
N LEU A 51 7.12 -7.32 9.66
CA LEU A 51 5.78 -7.07 9.17
C LEU A 51 5.90 -6.40 7.81
N LYS A 52 5.37 -7.04 6.76
CA LYS A 52 5.42 -6.53 5.39
C LYS A 52 4.03 -6.15 4.91
N LEU A 53 3.92 -4.98 4.31
CA LEU A 53 2.77 -4.57 3.53
C LEU A 53 3.18 -4.50 2.07
N PHE A 54 2.48 -5.26 1.22
CA PHE A 54 2.71 -5.29 -0.21
C PHE A 54 1.66 -4.46 -0.92
N ALA A 55 2.11 -3.62 -1.84
CA ALA A 55 1.28 -2.83 -2.70
C ALA A 55 1.78 -2.92 -4.14
N ASN A 56 0.90 -2.69 -5.10
CA ASN A 56 1.31 -2.55 -6.48
C ASN A 56 2.30 -1.38 -6.62
N HIS A 57 3.38 -1.56 -7.37
CA HIS A 57 4.39 -0.51 -7.60
C HIS A 57 3.79 0.80 -8.15
N TYR A 58 2.66 0.73 -8.77
CA TYR A 58 1.89 1.86 -9.27
C TYR A 58 1.54 2.88 -8.16
N ILE A 59 1.49 2.45 -6.89
CA ILE A 59 1.24 3.33 -5.74
C ILE A 59 2.22 4.50 -5.67
N TYR A 60 3.47 4.26 -6.07
CA TYR A 60 4.50 5.28 -6.10
C TYR A 60 4.13 6.44 -7.05
N TRP A 61 3.59 6.10 -8.21
CA TRP A 61 3.18 7.11 -9.19
C TRP A 61 1.94 7.90 -8.76
N VAL A 62 1.02 7.27 -8.06
CA VAL A 62 -0.14 7.96 -7.49
C VAL A 62 0.30 8.93 -6.39
N ASP A 63 1.26 8.52 -5.56
CA ASP A 63 1.81 9.37 -4.50
C ASP A 63 2.61 10.56 -5.06
N GLN A 64 3.57 10.31 -5.93
CA GLN A 64 4.51 11.31 -6.41
C GLN A 64 4.00 12.11 -7.62
N GLY A 65 3.06 11.55 -8.36
CA GLY A 65 2.64 12.13 -9.63
C GLY A 65 3.69 11.94 -10.73
N ARG A 66 3.49 12.60 -11.85
CA ARG A 66 4.40 12.58 -13.00
C ARG A 66 4.60 13.97 -13.55
N LYS A 67 5.86 14.37 -13.71
CA LYS A 67 6.23 15.61 -14.39
C LYS A 67 6.35 15.36 -15.89
N PRO A 68 5.90 16.29 -16.76
CA PRO A 68 5.97 16.10 -18.21
C PRO A 68 7.40 15.91 -18.72
N THR A 69 8.36 16.66 -18.21
CA THR A 69 9.77 16.60 -18.60
C THR A 69 10.55 15.43 -18.03
N ASN A 70 10.09 14.89 -16.88
CA ASN A 70 10.74 13.79 -16.14
C ASN A 70 9.95 12.49 -16.25
N MET A 71 8.89 12.48 -17.03
CA MET A 71 8.07 11.29 -17.21
C MET A 71 8.91 10.21 -17.91
N PRO A 72 8.91 8.97 -17.39
CA PRO A 72 9.52 7.86 -18.11
C PRO A 72 8.93 7.76 -19.52
N PRO A 73 9.71 7.38 -20.53
CA PRO A 73 9.18 7.09 -21.86
C PRO A 73 8.01 6.09 -21.77
N LEU A 74 7.08 6.15 -22.71
CA LEU A 74 5.98 5.17 -22.77
C LEU A 74 6.47 3.73 -22.78
N SER A 75 7.69 3.49 -23.29
CA SER A 75 8.34 2.16 -23.25
C SER A 75 8.61 1.65 -21.81
N GLN A 76 8.68 2.54 -20.82
CA GLN A 76 8.85 2.18 -19.41
C GLN A 76 7.51 1.98 -18.66
N TRP A 77 6.42 2.29 -19.30
CA TRP A 77 5.08 2.02 -18.82
C TRP A 77 4.60 0.70 -19.44
N SER A 78 4.65 -0.38 -18.69
CA SER A 78 4.48 -1.73 -19.23
C SER A 78 3.15 -1.98 -19.95
N ASN A 79 2.05 -1.34 -19.53
CA ASN A 79 0.73 -1.52 -20.14
C ASN A 79 -0.11 -0.24 -20.08
N PRO A 80 0.31 0.84 -20.78
CA PRO A 80 -0.40 2.11 -20.70
C PRO A 80 -1.84 2.04 -21.21
N VAL A 81 -2.06 1.33 -22.30
CA VAL A 81 -3.40 1.21 -22.90
C VAL A 81 -4.37 0.45 -21.96
N GLY A 82 -3.93 -0.68 -21.44
CA GLY A 82 -4.75 -1.47 -20.51
C GLY A 82 -5.04 -0.74 -19.21
N ASP A 83 -4.05 -0.07 -18.64
CA ASP A 83 -4.18 0.68 -17.38
C ASP A 83 -5.16 1.85 -17.54
N ILE A 84 -5.03 2.63 -18.60
CA ILE A 84 -5.92 3.77 -18.85
C ILE A 84 -7.33 3.29 -19.24
N ALA A 85 -7.44 2.26 -20.04
CA ALA A 85 -8.76 1.69 -20.38
C ALA A 85 -9.49 1.19 -19.12
N SER A 86 -8.79 0.52 -18.23
CA SER A 86 -9.33 0.08 -16.94
C SER A 86 -9.77 1.27 -16.07
N TRP A 87 -8.95 2.31 -16.00
CA TRP A 87 -9.30 3.55 -15.29
C TRP A 87 -10.54 4.22 -15.89
N CYS A 88 -10.62 4.31 -17.21
CA CYS A 88 -11.80 4.86 -17.90
C CYS A 88 -13.08 4.10 -17.52
N ARG A 89 -13.03 2.78 -17.53
CA ARG A 89 -14.19 1.95 -17.13
C ARG A 89 -14.64 2.22 -15.70
N ARG A 90 -13.68 2.34 -14.75
CA ARG A 90 -14.02 2.67 -13.36
C ARG A 90 -14.64 4.06 -13.20
N LYS A 91 -14.24 5.02 -14.04
CA LYS A 91 -14.74 6.40 -13.99
C LYS A 91 -15.98 6.65 -14.87
N GLY A 92 -16.48 5.64 -15.58
CA GLY A 92 -17.60 5.79 -16.51
C GLY A 92 -17.26 6.60 -17.75
N ILE A 93 -15.98 6.65 -18.12
CA ILE A 93 -15.49 7.32 -19.33
C ILE A 93 -15.37 6.28 -20.45
N PRO A 94 -15.68 6.64 -21.73
CA PRO A 94 -15.48 5.73 -22.85
C PRO A 94 -14.05 5.19 -22.91
N SER A 95 -13.90 3.89 -23.08
CA SER A 95 -12.60 3.20 -23.11
C SER A 95 -12.17 2.77 -24.52
N ASP A 96 -12.68 3.45 -25.56
CA ASP A 96 -12.26 3.25 -26.94
C ASP A 96 -10.81 3.68 -27.15
N ASN A 97 -10.16 3.14 -28.17
CA ASN A 97 -8.74 3.41 -28.46
C ASN A 97 -8.44 4.90 -28.59
N SER A 98 -9.29 5.64 -29.26
CA SER A 98 -9.10 7.08 -29.50
C SER A 98 -9.07 7.86 -28.19
N THR A 99 -10.02 7.61 -27.29
CA THR A 99 -10.10 8.24 -25.98
C THR A 99 -8.91 7.85 -25.10
N VAL A 100 -8.58 6.55 -25.05
CA VAL A 100 -7.46 6.03 -24.27
C VAL A 100 -6.14 6.66 -24.69
N TRP A 101 -5.85 6.71 -26.00
CA TRP A 101 -4.63 7.31 -26.50
C TRP A 101 -4.56 8.83 -26.31
N ALA A 102 -5.70 9.51 -26.38
CA ALA A 102 -5.75 10.95 -26.08
C ALA A 102 -5.37 11.22 -24.62
N ILE A 103 -5.83 10.40 -23.68
CA ILE A 103 -5.49 10.50 -22.26
C ILE A 103 -4.00 10.20 -22.03
N ILE A 104 -3.48 9.12 -22.63
CA ILE A 104 -2.06 8.75 -22.52
C ILE A 104 -1.16 9.89 -23.02
N LYS A 105 -1.48 10.46 -24.18
CA LYS A 105 -0.74 11.60 -24.74
C LYS A 105 -0.79 12.83 -23.84
N LYS A 106 -1.94 13.09 -23.23
CA LYS A 106 -2.11 14.21 -22.30
C LYS A 106 -1.27 14.01 -21.05
N ILE A 107 -1.28 12.81 -20.46
CA ILE A 107 -0.43 12.46 -19.31
C ILE A 107 1.05 12.62 -19.67
N HIS A 108 1.46 12.17 -20.85
CA HIS A 108 2.84 12.30 -21.31
C HIS A 108 3.24 13.77 -21.49
N LYS A 109 2.36 14.59 -22.01
CA LYS A 109 2.63 15.99 -22.31
C LYS A 109 2.59 16.90 -21.07
N TYR A 110 1.64 16.70 -20.19
CA TYR A 110 1.38 17.60 -19.06
C TYR A 110 1.69 16.98 -17.69
N GLY A 111 1.86 15.65 -17.62
CA GLY A 111 1.97 14.95 -16.35
C GLY A 111 0.67 14.99 -15.56
N TYR A 112 0.77 14.65 -14.29
CA TYR A 112 -0.31 14.81 -13.32
C TYR A 112 0.27 15.01 -11.92
N GLU A 113 -0.50 15.68 -11.06
CA GLU A 113 -0.11 15.94 -9.70
C GLU A 113 -0.26 14.70 -8.82
N GLY A 114 0.71 14.45 -7.94
CA GLY A 114 0.65 13.38 -6.97
C GLY A 114 -0.29 13.70 -5.82
N LYS A 115 -0.70 12.66 -5.10
CA LYS A 115 -1.57 12.77 -3.92
C LYS A 115 -0.79 12.97 -2.61
N PHE A 116 0.50 12.66 -2.60
CA PHE A 116 1.44 12.84 -1.49
C PHE A 116 0.96 12.24 -0.17
N PHE A 117 0.48 11.00 -0.19
CA PHE A 117 -0.11 10.33 0.96
C PHE A 117 0.83 9.33 1.68
N LEU A 118 1.95 8.93 1.06
CA LEU A 118 2.83 7.92 1.65
C LEU A 118 3.50 8.41 2.95
N GLU A 119 3.82 9.70 3.05
CA GLU A 119 4.36 10.28 4.28
C GLU A 119 3.34 10.19 5.43
N ASP A 120 2.09 10.51 5.17
CA ASP A 120 1.00 10.36 6.13
C ASP A 120 0.80 8.90 6.52
N PHE A 121 0.89 7.99 5.55
CA PHE A 121 0.83 6.56 5.81
C PHE A 121 1.92 6.11 6.79
N TRP A 122 3.17 6.48 6.54
CA TRP A 122 4.28 6.08 7.41
C TRP A 122 4.10 6.59 8.84
N ARG A 123 3.70 7.84 8.99
CA ARG A 123 3.41 8.42 10.30
C ARG A 123 2.29 7.68 11.03
N ASP A 124 1.18 7.45 10.35
CA ASP A 124 0.01 6.81 10.94
C ASP A 124 0.25 5.33 11.23
N ALA A 125 0.99 4.63 10.37
CA ALA A 125 1.41 3.24 10.58
C ALA A 125 2.36 3.11 11.77
N GLU A 126 3.32 4.03 11.93
CA GLU A 126 4.22 4.07 13.07
C GLU A 126 3.45 4.27 14.38
N ASN A 127 2.54 5.23 14.43
CA ASN A 127 1.68 5.48 15.59
C ASN A 127 0.84 4.26 15.95
N LYS A 128 0.27 3.59 14.95
CA LYS A 128 -0.53 2.38 15.15
C LYS A 128 0.31 1.22 15.69
N THR A 129 1.55 1.12 15.24
CA THR A 129 2.50 0.12 15.75
C THR A 129 2.81 0.38 17.22
N TYR A 130 3.08 1.61 17.60
CA TYR A 130 3.32 1.96 19.01
C TYR A 130 2.13 1.64 19.91
N ASP A 131 0.90 1.89 19.44
CA ASP A 131 -0.32 1.57 20.19
C ASP A 131 -0.47 0.07 20.50
N ASN A 132 0.13 -0.80 19.68
CA ASN A 132 0.05 -2.25 19.82
C ASN A 132 1.27 -2.87 20.54
N LEU A 133 2.35 -2.10 20.76
CA LEU A 133 3.57 -2.63 21.39
C LEU A 133 3.34 -3.13 22.80
N ASP A 134 2.51 -2.47 23.59
CA ASP A 134 2.23 -2.89 24.98
C ASP A 134 1.62 -4.30 25.02
N LYS A 135 0.69 -4.60 24.12
CA LYS A 135 0.10 -5.94 23.99
C LYS A 135 1.13 -7.00 23.63
N LEU A 136 2.03 -6.64 22.71
CA LEU A 136 3.10 -7.54 22.29
C LEU A 136 4.07 -7.81 23.42
N PHE A 137 4.48 -6.79 24.16
CA PHE A 137 5.37 -6.96 25.32
C PHE A 137 4.71 -7.77 26.42
N GLU A 138 3.45 -7.55 26.73
CA GLU A 138 2.70 -8.36 27.72
C GLU A 138 2.70 -9.83 27.33
N ALA A 139 2.47 -10.16 26.06
CA ALA A 139 2.48 -11.53 25.57
C ALA A 139 3.87 -12.17 25.68
N ILE A 140 4.94 -11.45 25.32
CA ILE A 140 6.33 -11.92 25.43
C ILE A 140 6.70 -12.16 26.90
N ILE A 141 6.36 -11.25 27.78
CA ILE A 141 6.61 -11.39 29.23
C ILE A 141 5.84 -12.59 29.78
N GLY A 142 4.58 -12.77 29.37
CA GLY A 142 3.78 -13.92 29.76
C GLY A 142 4.43 -15.25 29.39
N ASP A 143 4.95 -15.35 28.18
CA ASP A 143 5.67 -16.53 27.70
C ASP A 143 6.94 -16.79 28.53
N LEU A 144 7.71 -15.75 28.84
CA LEU A 144 8.92 -15.88 29.64
C LEU A 144 8.59 -16.36 31.06
N ILE A 145 7.55 -15.81 31.69
CA ILE A 145 7.11 -16.24 33.04
C ILE A 145 6.68 -17.70 32.99
N GLU A 146 5.91 -18.12 32.03
CA GLU A 146 5.50 -19.50 31.85
C GLU A 146 6.69 -20.45 31.68
N TRP A 147 7.67 -20.03 30.84
CA TRP A 147 8.89 -20.81 30.65
C TRP A 147 9.71 -20.98 31.94
N PHE A 148 9.84 -19.90 32.75
CA PHE A 148 10.57 -19.97 34.01
C PHE A 148 9.83 -20.83 35.07
N ASN A 149 8.53 -20.94 34.97
CA ASN A 149 7.72 -21.72 35.94
C ASN A 149 7.59 -23.22 35.58
N LYS A 150 8.13 -23.62 34.45
CA LYS A 150 8.23 -25.03 34.06
C LYS A 150 9.47 -25.68 34.69
#